data_fc5dbf52fe4d222d6cd79a4c355a6878
#
_entry.id   fc5dbf52fe4d222d6cd79a4c355a6878
#
_cell.length_a   1.000
_cell.length_b   1.000
_cell.length_c   1.000
_cell.angle_alpha   90.00
_cell.angle_beta   90.00
_cell.angle_gamma   90.00
#
_symmetry.space_group_name_H-M   'P 1'
#
loop_
_entity.id
_entity.type
_entity.pdbx_description
1 polymer ?
#
loop_
_entity_poly.entity_id
_entity_poly.type
_entity_poly.pdbx_seq_one_letter_code
_entity_poly.pdbx_strand_id
1 'polypeptide(L)' 'MNPIEIEDAFIRTFRQKGVNEYTPIRIHIGNQLYDIDHIDTVIDMDTNKPNIVIHVKEN' A
#
# COMPACT_ATOMS: atom_id res chain seq x y z
N MET A 1 -6.87 -8.50 1.73
CA MET A 1 -7.38 -7.30 1.04
C MET A 1 -7.10 -7.43 -0.45
N ASN A 2 -8.07 -7.16 -1.29
CA ASN A 2 -7.91 -7.26 -2.74
C ASN A 2 -7.77 -5.87 -3.37
N PRO A 3 -7.39 -5.77 -4.66
CA PRO A 3 -7.19 -4.47 -5.31
C PRO A 3 -8.43 -3.56 -5.31
N ILE A 4 -9.62 -4.13 -5.42
CA ILE A 4 -10.86 -3.35 -5.42
C ILE A 4 -11.10 -2.72 -4.04
N GLU A 5 -10.86 -3.45 -2.98
CA GLU A 5 -11.00 -2.94 -1.60
C GLU A 5 -10.01 -1.81 -1.32
N ILE A 6 -8.77 -1.94 -1.84
CA ILE A 6 -7.75 -0.90 -1.70
C ILE A 6 -8.15 0.35 -2.47
N GLU A 7 -8.63 0.19 -3.70
CA GLU A 7 -9.09 1.31 -4.52
C GLU A 7 -10.23 2.07 -3.81
N ASP A 8 -11.21 1.35 -3.28
CA ASP A 8 -12.33 1.97 -2.56
C ASP A 8 -11.84 2.72 -1.31
N ALA A 9 -10.89 2.14 -0.59
CA ALA A 9 -10.30 2.78 0.58
C ALA A 9 -9.58 4.08 0.22
N PHE A 10 -8.82 4.08 -0.87
CA PHE A 10 -8.15 5.29 -1.35
C PHE A 10 -9.14 6.38 -1.76
N ILE A 11 -10.19 6.01 -2.48
CA ILE A 11 -11.22 6.96 -2.91
C ILE A 11 -11.87 7.63 -1.70
N ARG A 12 -12.24 6.86 -0.68
CA ARG A 12 -12.84 7.40 0.53
C ARG A 12 -11.87 8.30 1.29
N THR A 13 -10.63 7.87 1.41
CA THR A 13 -9.60 8.63 2.13
C THR A 13 -9.26 9.92 1.42
N PHE A 14 -9.19 9.89 0.09
CA PHE A 14 -8.85 11.07 -0.71
C PHE A 14 -9.89 12.19 -0.59
N ARG A 15 -11.12 11.85 -0.21
CA ARG A 15 -12.18 12.84 0.00
C ARG A 15 -12.12 13.53 1.35
N GLN A 16 -11.24 13.11 2.23
CA GLN A 16 -11.12 13.71 3.54
C GLN A 16 -10.45 15.07 3.47
N LYS A 17 -10.85 15.96 4.38
CA LYS A 17 -10.31 17.32 4.44
C LYS A 17 -8.79 17.28 4.68
N GLY A 18 -8.07 18.05 3.90
CA GLY A 18 -6.62 18.16 4.01
C GLY A 18 -5.83 17.11 3.23
N VAL A 19 -6.51 16.14 2.64
CA VAL A 19 -5.88 15.11 1.80
C VAL A 19 -5.87 15.55 0.34
N ASN A 20 -4.73 15.45 -0.32
CA ASN A 20 -4.57 15.80 -1.73
C ASN A 20 -3.50 14.92 -2.38
N GLU A 21 -3.18 15.20 -3.64
CA GLU A 21 -2.22 14.40 -4.42
C GLU A 21 -0.80 14.41 -3.87
N TYR A 22 -0.48 15.34 -3.00
CA TYR A 22 0.85 15.43 -2.36
C TYR A 22 0.88 14.80 -0.96
N THR A 23 -0.26 14.33 -0.48
CA THR A 23 -0.32 13.66 0.82
C THR A 23 0.42 12.33 0.75
N PRO A 24 1.42 12.08 1.62
CA PRO A 24 2.17 10.84 1.55
C PRO A 24 1.34 9.63 1.95
N ILE A 25 1.62 8.51 1.30
CA ILE A 25 1.05 7.21 1.65
C ILE A 25 2.14 6.44 2.37
N ARG A 26 1.86 5.99 3.59
CA ARG A 26 2.83 5.26 4.40
C ARG A 26 2.25 3.95 4.90
N ILE A 27 3.13 3.00 5.18
CA ILE A 27 2.77 1.70 5.74
C ILE A 27 3.08 1.69 7.24
N HIS A 28 2.11 1.30 8.03
CA HIS A 28 2.25 1.17 9.48
C HIS A 28 2.62 -0.27 9.82
N ILE A 29 3.84 -0.45 10.37
CA ILE A 29 4.32 -1.75 10.82
C ILE A 29 4.77 -1.61 12.27
N GLY A 30 4.12 -2.34 13.18
CA GLY A 30 4.37 -2.18 14.61
C GLY A 30 4.06 -0.75 15.04
N ASN A 31 5.03 -0.04 15.59
CA ASN A 31 4.89 1.33 16.06
C ASN A 31 5.51 2.36 15.09
N GLN A 32 5.87 1.96 13.88
CA GLN A 32 6.58 2.83 12.95
C GLN A 32 5.84 2.95 11.64
N LEU A 33 6.02 4.12 10.99
CA LEU A 33 5.54 4.40 9.65
C LEU A 33 6.70 4.33 8.68
N TYR A 34 6.47 3.68 7.54
CA TYR A 34 7.47 3.50 6.48
C TYR A 34 6.97 4.06 5.17
N ASP A 35 7.86 4.70 4.44
CA ASP A 35 7.57 5.15 3.09
C ASP A 35 7.53 3.94 2.15
N ILE A 36 6.72 4.04 1.11
CA ILE A 36 6.64 3.02 0.07
C ILE A 36 7.78 3.27 -0.92
N ASP A 37 8.58 2.23 -1.18
CA ASP A 37 9.61 2.26 -2.20
C ASP A 37 9.00 1.99 -3.59
N HIS A 38 8.34 0.86 -3.73
CA HIS A 38 7.68 0.49 -4.97
C HIS A 38 6.63 -0.60 -4.73
N ILE A 39 5.79 -0.81 -5.73
CA ILE A 39 4.77 -1.86 -5.73
C ILE A 39 5.09 -2.80 -6.89
N ASP A 40 5.06 -4.10 -6.61
CA ASP A 40 5.47 -5.11 -7.58
C ASP A 40 4.61 -6.37 -7.44
N THR A 41 4.81 -7.29 -8.37
CA THR A 41 4.18 -8.61 -8.35
C THR A 41 5.23 -9.66 -8.02
N VAL A 42 4.94 -10.48 -7.03
CA VAL A 42 5.83 -11.57 -6.59
C VAL A 42 5.06 -12.87 -6.60
N ILE A 43 5.67 -13.93 -7.15
CA ILE A 43 5.08 -15.26 -7.16
C ILE A 43 5.23 -15.89 -5.77
N ASP A 44 4.09 -16.25 -5.17
CA ASP A 44 4.06 -16.97 -3.90
C ASP A 44 4.55 -18.41 -4.12
N MET A 45 5.58 -18.80 -3.38
CA MET A 45 6.18 -20.14 -3.54
C MET A 45 5.24 -21.26 -3.09
N ASP A 46 4.35 -20.98 -2.15
CA ASP A 46 3.44 -21.99 -1.61
C ASP A 46 2.24 -22.25 -2.54
N THR A 47 1.68 -21.20 -3.10
CA THR A 47 0.48 -21.30 -3.94
C THR A 47 0.79 -21.28 -5.43
N ASN A 48 2.01 -20.87 -5.80
CA ASN A 48 2.46 -20.66 -7.18
C ASN A 48 1.58 -19.65 -7.94
N LYS A 49 1.06 -18.66 -7.21
CA LYS A 49 0.22 -17.59 -7.75
C LYS A 49 0.85 -16.22 -7.50
N PRO A 50 0.54 -15.24 -8.37
CA PRO A 50 1.07 -13.89 -8.16
C PRO A 50 0.37 -13.19 -6.98
N ASN A 51 1.16 -12.46 -6.21
CA ASN A 51 0.69 -11.53 -5.20
C ASN A 51 1.14 -10.13 -5.55
N ILE A 52 0.30 -9.14 -5.25
CA ILE A 52 0.71 -7.74 -5.30
C ILE A 52 1.42 -7.42 -3.98
N VAL A 53 2.66 -6.96 -4.08
CA VAL A 53 3.50 -6.71 -2.91
C VAL A 53 3.91 -5.24 -2.85
N ILE A 54 3.74 -4.64 -1.69
CA ILE A 54 4.20 -3.28 -1.41
C ILE A 54 5.55 -3.38 -0.70
N HIS A 55 6.59 -2.85 -1.32
CA HIS A 55 7.93 -2.79 -0.75
C HIS A 55 8.13 -1.47 -0.05
N VAL A 56 8.56 -1.50 1.21
CA VAL A 56 8.80 -0.30 1.99
C VAL A 56 10.28 0.07 1.95
N LYS A 57 10.56 1.36 2.11
CA LYS A 57 11.94 1.84 2.24
C LYS A 57 12.47 1.53 3.62
N GLU A 58 13.67 0.98 3.66
CA GLU A 58 14.42 0.85 4.92
C GLU A 58 15.10 2.18 5.24
N ASN A 59 15.01 2.57 6.48
CA ASN A 59 15.69 3.77 6.97
C ASN A 59 17.11 3.45 7.43
#